data_96ab4121460921701002699892fc36ea
#
_entry.id   96ab4121460921701002699892fc36ea
#
_cell.length_a   1.000
_cell.length_b   1.000
_cell.length_c   1.000
_cell.angle_alpha   90.00
_cell.angle_beta   90.00
_cell.angle_gamma   90.00
#
_symmetry.space_group_name_H-M   'P 1'
#
loop_
_entity.id
_entity.type
_entity.pdbx_description
1 polymer ?
#
loop_
_entity_poly.entity_id
_entity_poly.type
_entity_poly.pdbx_seq_one_letter_code
_entity_poly.pdbx_strand_id
1 'polypeptide(L)'
;GFGGGTMDDKMNYYPISREEWHGFYHDGKAPLTEAELDNIKSVNDQISLKDVQEIYVPLTHLIHLYMKEFESLTLSKGLFLHEYVSVPPFIIGIAGSVAVGKSTTARLLQRILARTFKRRNVQLITTDGFLYPNKVLEEQGIMDRKGFPESYDMEKLINFLNEVKSGKDEIKAPVYSHSVYDCLLYTSPSPRDPKTS
;
A
#
# COMPACT_ATOMS: atom_id res chain seq x y z
N GLY A 1 11.02 -26.84 10.65
CA GLY A 1 10.75 -27.36 9.34
C GLY A 1 9.56 -26.67 8.74
N PHE A 2 9.75 -25.90 7.69
CA PHE A 2 8.63 -25.35 6.92
C PHE A 2 7.91 -26.54 6.28
N GLY A 3 6.67 -26.79 6.65
CA GLY A 3 5.83 -27.84 6.08
C GLY A 3 5.75 -27.65 4.57
N GLY A 4 5.99 -28.73 3.84
CA GLY A 4 6.18 -28.74 2.41
C GLY A 4 4.95 -28.32 1.60
N GLY A 5 4.78 -27.01 1.43
CA GLY A 5 3.95 -26.49 0.37
C GLY A 5 4.74 -26.54 -0.93
N THR A 6 4.21 -27.23 -1.93
CA THR A 6 4.78 -27.19 -3.28
C THR A 6 4.60 -25.77 -3.82
N MET A 7 5.72 -25.16 -4.18
CA MET A 7 5.73 -23.90 -4.91
C MET A 7 5.00 -24.08 -6.25
N ASP A 8 4.02 -23.26 -6.55
CA ASP A 8 3.42 -23.25 -7.89
C ASP A 8 4.43 -22.61 -8.85
N ASP A 9 5.15 -23.46 -9.59
CA ASP A 9 6.22 -23.06 -10.50
C ASP A 9 5.79 -22.06 -11.60
N LYS A 10 4.46 -21.97 -11.86
CA LYS A 10 3.93 -21.05 -12.87
C LYS A 10 3.75 -19.62 -12.39
N MET A 11 3.62 -19.40 -11.08
CA MET A 11 3.22 -18.11 -10.50
C MET A 11 4.20 -17.58 -9.46
N ASN A 12 5.21 -18.32 -9.07
CA ASN A 12 6.15 -17.97 -7.99
C ASN A 12 5.48 -17.65 -6.65
N TYR A 13 4.31 -18.25 -6.38
CA TYR A 13 3.62 -18.08 -5.12
C TYR A 13 3.92 -19.23 -4.15
N TYR A 14 4.16 -18.89 -2.92
CA TYR A 14 4.26 -19.85 -1.84
C TYR A 14 2.90 -19.89 -1.11
N PRO A 15 2.17 -21.02 -1.16
CA PRO A 15 0.88 -21.11 -0.50
C PRO A 15 1.04 -21.16 1.02
N ILE A 16 0.38 -20.25 1.72
CA ILE A 16 0.33 -20.19 3.17
C ILE A 16 -1.13 -20.24 3.58
N SER A 17 -1.51 -21.17 4.46
CA SER A 17 -2.87 -21.21 4.98
C SER A 17 -3.13 -20.01 5.91
N ARG A 18 -4.39 -19.66 6.09
CA ARG A 18 -4.78 -18.59 7.00
C ARG A 18 -4.32 -18.87 8.43
N GLU A 19 -4.39 -20.12 8.86
CA GLU A 19 -3.94 -20.54 10.19
C GLU A 19 -2.43 -20.39 10.36
N GLU A 20 -1.63 -20.82 9.38
CA GLU A 20 -0.19 -20.62 9.38
C GLU A 20 0.15 -19.13 9.39
N TRP A 21 -0.51 -18.34 8.57
CA TRP A 21 -0.31 -16.90 8.48
C TRP A 21 -0.55 -16.21 9.81
N HIS A 22 -1.68 -16.50 10.45
CA HIS A 22 -1.99 -15.98 11.77
C HIS A 22 -0.97 -16.41 12.82
N GLY A 23 -0.45 -17.63 12.71
CA GLY A 23 0.56 -18.18 13.61
C GLY A 23 1.92 -17.50 13.53
N PHE A 24 2.24 -16.81 12.44
CA PHE A 24 3.52 -16.12 12.32
C PHE A 24 3.63 -14.87 13.19
N TYR A 25 2.52 -14.21 13.46
CA TYR A 25 2.48 -13.07 14.34
C TYR A 25 1.07 -12.87 14.88
N HIS A 26 0.89 -13.10 16.15
CA HIS A 26 -0.37 -12.86 16.81
C HIS A 26 -0.11 -12.04 18.08
N ASP A 27 -0.29 -10.76 17.97
CA ASP A 27 -0.18 -9.84 19.08
C ASP A 27 -1.55 -9.22 19.36
N GLY A 28 -2.28 -9.87 20.24
CA GLY A 28 -3.40 -9.29 20.96
C GLY A 28 -4.58 -8.86 20.13
N LYS A 29 -4.95 -7.61 20.27
CA LYS A 29 -6.23 -7.07 19.82
C LYS A 29 -6.14 -6.45 18.43
N ALA A 30 -7.25 -6.51 17.68
CA ALA A 30 -7.38 -5.72 16.47
C ALA A 30 -7.16 -4.23 16.80
N PRO A 31 -6.37 -3.49 15.99
CA PRO A 31 -6.01 -2.10 16.27
C PRO A 31 -7.12 -1.09 15.95
N LEU A 32 -8.34 -1.54 15.81
CA LEU A 32 -9.52 -0.72 15.55
C LEU A 32 -10.78 -1.34 16.13
N THR A 33 -11.80 -0.51 16.33
CA THR A 33 -13.11 -0.94 16.83
C THR A 33 -14.03 -1.39 15.71
N GLU A 34 -15.11 -2.11 16.03
CA GLU A 34 -16.13 -2.48 15.05
C GLU A 34 -16.77 -1.27 14.38
N ALA A 35 -17.04 -0.21 15.11
CA ALA A 35 -17.59 1.03 14.54
C ALA A 35 -16.64 1.64 13.50
N GLU A 36 -15.35 1.62 13.77
CA GLU A 36 -14.34 2.09 12.83
C GLU A 36 -14.24 1.19 11.59
N LEU A 37 -14.32 -0.12 11.78
CA LEU A 37 -14.34 -1.07 10.67
C LEU A 37 -15.58 -0.87 9.79
N ASP A 38 -16.75 -0.67 10.39
CA ASP A 38 -17.99 -0.41 9.66
C ASP A 38 -17.91 0.86 8.81
N ASN A 39 -17.21 1.89 9.29
CA ASN A 39 -16.98 3.11 8.53
C ASN A 39 -15.98 2.94 7.37
N ILE A 40 -15.07 1.99 7.49
CA ILE A 40 -14.03 1.74 6.48
C ILE A 40 -14.54 0.82 5.38
N LYS A 41 -15.26 -0.25 5.74
CA LYS A 41 -15.70 -1.23 4.77
C LYS A 41 -16.83 -0.71 3.89
N SER A 42 -16.91 -1.24 2.67
CA SER A 42 -18.03 -1.01 1.75
C SER A 42 -19.24 -1.84 2.16
N VAL A 43 -20.44 -1.44 1.70
CA VAL A 43 -21.71 -2.08 2.07
C VAL A 43 -21.72 -3.60 1.82
N ASN A 44 -21.04 -4.05 0.79
CA ASN A 44 -20.99 -5.47 0.41
C ASN A 44 -19.80 -6.23 0.98
N ASP A 45 -18.92 -5.58 1.74
CA ASP A 45 -17.76 -6.23 2.33
C ASP A 45 -18.13 -6.98 3.60
N GLN A 46 -17.67 -8.22 3.70
CA GLN A 46 -17.91 -9.09 4.86
C GLN A 46 -16.64 -9.25 5.70
N ILE A 47 -15.94 -8.16 5.96
CA ILE A 47 -14.74 -8.18 6.79
C ILE A 47 -15.11 -7.99 8.25
N SER A 48 -14.64 -8.89 9.11
CA SER A 48 -14.82 -8.84 10.56
C SER A 48 -13.54 -8.38 11.27
N LEU A 49 -13.66 -8.02 12.56
CA LEU A 49 -12.48 -7.75 13.39
C LEU A 49 -11.56 -8.97 13.51
N LYS A 50 -12.12 -10.17 13.45
CA LYS A 50 -11.35 -11.41 13.41
C LYS A 50 -10.48 -11.49 12.17
N ASP A 51 -11.01 -11.10 11.01
CA ASP A 51 -10.24 -11.01 9.76
C ASP A 51 -9.10 -9.99 9.89
N VAL A 52 -9.37 -8.85 10.48
CA VAL A 52 -8.34 -7.83 10.74
C VAL A 52 -7.23 -8.40 11.61
N GLN A 53 -7.58 -9.05 12.69
CA GLN A 53 -6.62 -9.64 13.62
C GLN A 53 -5.81 -10.77 13.00
N GLU A 54 -6.45 -11.67 12.26
CA GLU A 54 -5.79 -12.86 11.71
C GLU A 54 -5.00 -12.59 10.43
N ILE A 55 -5.42 -11.62 9.62
CA ILE A 55 -4.84 -11.36 8.30
C ILE A 55 -4.02 -10.07 8.29
N TYR A 56 -4.63 -8.96 8.72
CA TYR A 56 -4.03 -7.63 8.57
C TYR A 56 -2.98 -7.31 9.64
N VAL A 57 -3.13 -7.82 10.84
CA VAL A 57 -2.13 -7.61 11.91
C VAL A 57 -0.79 -8.26 11.53
N PRO A 58 -0.75 -9.53 11.13
CA PRO A 58 0.49 -10.12 10.62
C PRO A 58 1.04 -9.42 9.39
N LEU A 59 0.18 -9.00 8.46
CA LEU A 59 0.59 -8.25 7.27
C LEU A 59 1.25 -6.92 7.65
N THR A 60 0.67 -6.20 8.59
CA THR A 60 1.24 -4.94 9.09
C THR A 60 2.61 -5.16 9.72
N HIS A 61 2.79 -6.24 10.44
CA HIS A 61 4.09 -6.59 10.99
C HIS A 61 5.13 -6.89 9.91
N LEU A 62 4.74 -7.64 8.89
CA LEU A 62 5.60 -7.91 7.74
C LEU A 62 5.99 -6.61 7.01
N ILE A 63 5.04 -5.73 6.79
CA ILE A 63 5.30 -4.41 6.20
C ILE A 63 6.30 -3.62 7.05
N HIS A 64 6.15 -3.66 8.36
CA HIS A 64 7.12 -3.01 9.27
C HIS A 64 8.54 -3.53 9.06
N LEU A 65 8.71 -4.84 8.92
CA LEU A 65 10.03 -5.42 8.66
C LEU A 65 10.64 -4.88 7.36
N TYR A 66 9.85 -4.83 6.29
CA TYR A 66 10.31 -4.25 5.03
C TYR A 66 10.66 -2.77 5.16
N MET A 67 9.84 -1.98 5.83
CA MET A 67 10.11 -0.56 6.05
C MET A 67 11.39 -0.34 6.82
N LYS A 68 11.61 -1.11 7.88
CA LYS A 68 12.81 -1.03 8.72
C LYS A 68 14.07 -1.37 7.94
N GLU A 69 14.04 -2.43 7.15
CA GLU A 69 15.19 -2.82 6.32
C GLU A 69 15.45 -1.81 5.21
N PHE A 70 14.41 -1.26 4.61
CA PHE A 70 14.52 -0.21 3.60
C PHE A 70 15.21 1.05 4.18
N GLU A 71 14.81 1.50 5.35
CA GLU A 71 15.44 2.62 6.04
C GLU A 71 16.90 2.34 6.36
N SER A 72 17.18 1.17 6.92
CA SER A 72 18.53 0.75 7.28
C SER A 72 19.44 0.70 6.06
N LEU A 73 19.00 0.12 4.96
CA LEU A 73 19.75 0.06 3.73
C LEU A 73 20.01 1.45 3.14
N THR A 74 19.02 2.31 3.14
CA THR A 74 19.15 3.69 2.64
C THR A 74 20.21 4.47 3.42
N LEU A 75 20.16 4.40 4.75
CA LEU A 75 21.13 5.08 5.61
C LEU A 75 22.54 4.49 5.45
N SER A 76 22.66 3.18 5.35
CA SER A 76 23.95 2.50 5.14
C SER A 76 24.59 2.86 3.80
N LYS A 77 23.79 2.95 2.74
CA LYS A 77 24.27 3.42 1.43
C LYS A 77 24.76 4.86 1.48
N GLY A 78 24.06 5.73 2.19
CA GLY A 78 24.48 7.11 2.41
C GLY A 78 25.83 7.20 3.09
N LEU A 79 26.05 6.41 4.14
CA LEU A 79 27.33 6.33 4.82
C LEU A 79 28.45 5.83 3.89
N PHE A 80 28.18 4.80 3.10
CA PHE A 80 29.13 4.27 2.14
C PHE A 80 29.53 5.30 1.08
N LEU A 81 28.56 6.08 0.60
CA LEU A 81 28.79 7.10 -0.43
C LEU A 81 29.29 8.42 0.13
N HIS A 82 29.42 8.56 1.45
CA HIS A 82 29.75 9.82 2.12
C HIS A 82 28.76 10.94 1.78
N GLU A 83 27.49 10.58 1.59
CA GLU A 83 26.42 11.52 1.27
C GLU A 83 25.43 11.62 2.42
N TYR A 84 24.87 12.82 2.61
CA TYR A 84 23.73 12.98 3.50
C TYR A 84 22.46 12.51 2.77
N VAL A 85 21.88 11.42 3.23
CA VAL A 85 20.69 10.84 2.61
C VAL A 85 19.51 10.93 3.56
N SER A 86 18.43 11.57 3.11
CA SER A 86 17.13 11.43 3.77
C SER A 86 16.43 10.16 3.30
N VAL A 87 15.73 9.48 4.22
CA VAL A 87 14.98 8.28 3.87
C VAL A 87 13.76 8.67 3.03
N PRO A 88 13.64 8.16 1.78
CA PRO A 88 12.46 8.45 0.97
C PRO A 88 11.22 7.74 1.54
N PRO A 89 10.01 8.18 1.16
CA PRO A 89 8.78 7.49 1.54
C PRO A 89 8.78 6.03 1.09
N PHE A 90 8.24 5.16 1.93
CA PHE A 90 8.02 3.76 1.59
C PHE A 90 6.69 3.63 0.85
N ILE A 91 6.70 3.06 -0.35
CA ILE A 91 5.54 2.99 -1.22
C ILE A 91 5.02 1.55 -1.29
N ILE A 92 3.74 1.38 -1.03
CA ILE A 92 3.04 0.10 -1.13
C ILE A 92 2.01 0.19 -2.25
N GLY A 93 2.16 -0.63 -3.26
CA GLY A 93 1.18 -0.76 -4.33
C GLY A 93 0.15 -1.84 -3.99
N ILE A 94 -1.13 -1.54 -4.16
CA ILE A 94 -2.23 -2.48 -3.97
C ILE A 94 -2.95 -2.62 -5.30
N ALA A 95 -2.86 -3.81 -5.88
CA ALA A 95 -3.46 -4.13 -7.16
C ALA A 95 -4.40 -5.33 -7.05
N GLY A 96 -5.32 -5.44 -7.96
CA GLY A 96 -6.27 -6.54 -8.03
C GLY A 96 -7.56 -6.12 -8.74
N SER A 97 -8.51 -7.03 -8.91
CA SER A 97 -9.80 -6.70 -9.48
C SER A 97 -10.68 -5.90 -8.50
N VAL A 98 -11.64 -5.14 -9.04
CA VAL A 98 -12.59 -4.36 -8.22
C VAL A 98 -13.36 -5.26 -7.24
N ALA A 99 -13.68 -6.49 -7.65
CA ALA A 99 -14.48 -7.42 -6.88
C ALA A 99 -13.80 -7.99 -5.63
N VAL A 100 -12.49 -7.82 -5.48
CA VAL A 100 -11.73 -8.38 -4.34
C VAL A 100 -11.57 -7.41 -3.15
N GLY A 101 -12.23 -6.26 -3.17
CA GLY A 101 -12.23 -5.33 -2.04
C GLY A 101 -10.93 -4.54 -1.86
N LYS A 102 -10.23 -4.18 -2.93
CA LYS A 102 -8.98 -3.39 -2.88
C LYS A 102 -9.11 -2.10 -2.08
N SER A 103 -10.20 -1.36 -2.30
CA SER A 103 -10.44 -0.09 -1.63
C SER A 103 -10.53 -0.25 -0.13
N THR A 104 -11.24 -1.26 0.33
CA THR A 104 -11.36 -1.57 1.75
C THR A 104 -10.03 -2.01 2.33
N THR A 105 -9.30 -2.88 1.63
CA THR A 105 -7.94 -3.29 2.03
C THR A 105 -7.02 -2.09 2.18
N ALA A 106 -7.03 -1.17 1.21
CA ALA A 106 -6.20 0.03 1.23
C ALA A 106 -6.53 0.94 2.41
N ARG A 107 -7.82 1.18 2.66
CA ARG A 107 -8.27 2.00 3.79
C ARG A 107 -7.95 1.37 5.14
N LEU A 108 -8.11 0.04 5.26
CA LEU A 108 -7.74 -0.69 6.46
C LEU A 108 -6.24 -0.59 6.73
N LEU A 109 -5.41 -0.86 5.73
CA LEU A 109 -3.96 -0.76 5.87
C LEU A 109 -3.53 0.66 6.25
N GLN A 110 -4.10 1.68 5.62
CA GLN A 110 -3.82 3.06 5.97
C GLN A 110 -4.10 3.33 7.44
N ARG A 111 -5.28 2.92 7.93
CA ARG A 111 -5.68 3.16 9.32
C ARG A 111 -4.79 2.40 10.31
N ILE A 112 -4.52 1.14 10.03
CA ILE A 112 -3.70 0.30 10.90
C ILE A 112 -2.26 0.79 10.94
N LEU A 113 -1.68 1.11 9.78
CA LEU A 113 -0.32 1.63 9.70
C LEU A 113 -0.18 2.99 10.40
N ALA A 114 -1.14 3.88 10.21
CA ALA A 114 -1.14 5.19 10.86
C ALA A 114 -1.21 5.09 12.40
N ARG A 115 -1.91 4.10 12.93
CA ARG A 115 -2.00 3.85 14.37
C ARG A 115 -0.80 3.12 14.93
N THR A 116 -0.27 2.19 14.17
CA THR A 116 0.90 1.40 14.58
C THR A 116 2.17 2.26 14.53
N PHE A 117 2.30 3.10 13.51
CA PHE A 117 3.46 3.95 13.28
C PHE A 117 3.10 5.42 13.46
N LYS A 118 2.91 5.85 14.69
CA LYS A 118 2.46 7.20 15.04
C LYS A 118 3.39 8.32 14.56
N ARG A 119 4.66 8.01 14.29
CA ARG A 119 5.64 8.96 13.77
C ARG A 119 5.73 8.99 12.25
N ARG A 120 4.88 8.21 11.58
CA ARG A 120 4.81 8.13 10.13
C ARG A 120 3.56 8.80 9.63
N ASN A 121 3.70 9.56 8.56
CA ASN A 121 2.57 10.07 7.82
C ASN A 121 2.19 9.04 6.76
N VAL A 122 1.03 8.42 6.91
CA VAL A 122 0.52 7.40 5.98
C VAL A 122 -0.56 8.03 5.12
N GLN A 123 -0.33 8.10 3.82
CA GLN A 123 -1.28 8.67 2.88
C GLN A 123 -1.73 7.63 1.86
N LEU A 124 -2.99 7.70 1.52
CA LEU A 124 -3.62 6.84 0.53
C LEU A 124 -3.93 7.65 -0.71
N ILE A 125 -3.44 7.18 -1.85
CA ILE A 125 -3.68 7.81 -3.14
C ILE A 125 -4.21 6.76 -4.11
N THR A 126 -5.29 7.10 -4.81
CA THR A 126 -5.84 6.25 -5.87
C THR A 126 -5.06 6.46 -7.16
N THR A 127 -4.83 5.38 -7.91
CA THR A 127 -4.21 5.46 -9.23
C THR A 127 -5.19 5.84 -10.34
N ASP A 128 -6.48 5.90 -10.07
CA ASP A 128 -7.51 6.22 -11.06
C ASP A 128 -7.32 7.58 -11.73
N GLY A 129 -6.74 8.53 -11.01
CA GLY A 129 -6.40 9.84 -11.57
C GLY A 129 -5.34 9.81 -12.67
N PHE A 130 -4.63 8.69 -12.82
CA PHE A 130 -3.64 8.47 -13.85
C PHE A 130 -4.17 7.69 -15.05
N LEU A 131 -5.44 7.29 -15.04
CA LEU A 131 -6.09 6.71 -16.21
C LEU A 131 -6.22 7.75 -17.32
N TYR A 132 -6.05 7.32 -18.56
CA TYR A 132 -6.41 8.15 -19.68
C TYR A 132 -7.91 8.43 -19.67
N PRO A 133 -8.35 9.61 -20.15
CA PRO A 133 -9.77 9.90 -20.31
C PRO A 133 -10.47 8.85 -21.17
N ASN A 134 -11.74 8.58 -20.87
CA ASN A 134 -12.53 7.61 -21.64
C ASN A 134 -12.51 7.89 -23.14
N LYS A 135 -12.54 9.16 -23.52
CA LYS A 135 -12.46 9.58 -24.92
C LYS A 135 -11.19 9.04 -25.60
N VAL A 136 -10.04 9.12 -24.92
CA VAL A 136 -8.77 8.61 -25.44
C VAL A 136 -8.82 7.09 -25.56
N LEU A 137 -9.38 6.41 -24.57
CA LEU A 137 -9.49 4.94 -24.57
C LEU A 137 -10.43 4.47 -25.69
N GLU A 138 -11.52 5.19 -25.95
CA GLU A 138 -12.44 4.90 -27.06
C GLU A 138 -11.77 5.11 -28.41
N GLU A 139 -11.06 6.21 -28.59
CA GLU A 139 -10.33 6.52 -29.84
C GLU A 139 -9.26 5.47 -30.13
N GLN A 140 -8.62 4.92 -29.11
CA GLN A 140 -7.63 3.86 -29.26
C GLN A 140 -8.22 2.44 -29.28
N GLY A 141 -9.53 2.31 -29.09
CA GLY A 141 -10.21 1.02 -29.08
C GLY A 141 -9.85 0.13 -27.91
N ILE A 142 -9.45 0.69 -26.76
CA ILE A 142 -9.00 -0.03 -25.57
C ILE A 142 -9.87 0.18 -24.33
N MET A 143 -11.13 0.59 -24.50
CA MET A 143 -12.05 0.75 -23.36
C MET A 143 -12.22 -0.52 -22.54
N ASP A 144 -12.19 -1.68 -23.19
CA ASP A 144 -12.24 -3.00 -22.54
C ASP A 144 -10.97 -3.29 -21.71
N ARG A 145 -9.91 -2.53 -21.92
CA ARG A 145 -8.64 -2.64 -21.19
C ARG A 145 -8.50 -1.63 -20.05
N LYS A 146 -9.57 -0.93 -19.72
CA LYS A 146 -9.54 0.03 -18.60
C LYS A 146 -9.18 -0.65 -17.29
N GLY A 147 -8.17 -0.13 -16.61
CA GLY A 147 -7.60 -0.76 -15.40
C GLY A 147 -6.37 -1.62 -15.67
N PHE A 148 -6.10 -1.99 -16.91
CA PHE A 148 -4.85 -2.65 -17.31
C PHE A 148 -3.75 -1.60 -17.58
N PRO A 149 -2.47 -2.00 -17.59
CA PRO A 149 -1.36 -1.05 -17.71
C PRO A 149 -1.46 -0.07 -18.88
N GLU A 150 -1.95 -0.52 -20.02
CA GLU A 150 -2.08 0.31 -21.22
C GLU A 150 -3.13 1.43 -21.11
N SER A 151 -4.02 1.36 -20.14
CA SER A 151 -5.05 2.38 -19.90
C SER A 151 -4.56 3.54 -19.03
N TYR A 152 -3.38 3.43 -18.44
CA TYR A 152 -2.80 4.45 -17.57
C TYR A 152 -1.79 5.31 -18.30
N ASP A 153 -1.76 6.58 -17.94
CA ASP A 153 -0.65 7.48 -18.29
C ASP A 153 0.55 7.12 -17.39
N MET A 154 1.34 6.16 -17.84
CA MET A 154 2.46 5.63 -17.07
C MET A 154 3.56 6.65 -16.84
N GLU A 155 3.78 7.55 -17.79
CA GLU A 155 4.77 8.63 -17.63
C GLU A 155 4.37 9.56 -16.48
N LYS A 156 3.11 9.96 -16.44
CA LYS A 156 2.57 10.80 -15.38
C LYS A 156 2.64 10.11 -14.01
N LEU A 157 2.30 8.81 -13.97
CA LEU A 157 2.38 8.01 -12.74
C LEU A 157 3.82 7.90 -12.24
N ILE A 158 4.76 7.59 -13.12
CA ILE A 158 6.19 7.47 -12.77
C ILE A 158 6.73 8.81 -12.28
N ASN A 159 6.38 9.91 -12.94
CA ASN A 159 6.79 11.25 -12.51
C ASN A 159 6.24 11.58 -11.12
N PHE A 160 4.98 11.23 -10.86
CA PHE A 160 4.37 11.39 -9.54
C PHE A 160 5.12 10.58 -8.46
N LEU A 161 5.41 9.30 -8.74
CA LEU A 161 6.17 8.46 -7.81
C LEU A 161 7.58 8.99 -7.54
N ASN A 162 8.25 9.52 -8.56
CA ASN A 162 9.56 10.14 -8.40
C ASN A 162 9.49 11.40 -7.54
N GLU A 163 8.45 12.21 -7.68
CA GLU A 163 8.23 13.37 -6.82
C GLU A 163 7.99 12.96 -5.36
N VAL A 164 7.18 11.92 -5.13
CA VAL A 164 6.96 11.37 -3.79
C VAL A 164 8.29 10.93 -3.17
N LYS A 165 9.11 10.20 -3.94
CA LYS A 165 10.41 9.71 -3.47
C LYS A 165 11.43 10.83 -3.25
N SER A 166 11.29 11.95 -3.93
CA SER A 166 12.20 13.10 -3.77
C SER A 166 12.03 13.83 -2.43
N GLY A 167 10.97 13.52 -1.68
CA GLY A 167 10.70 14.15 -0.39
C GLY A 167 10.19 15.58 -0.47
N LYS A 168 9.61 15.98 -1.61
CA LYS A 168 8.95 17.29 -1.73
C LYS A 168 7.84 17.42 -0.69
N ASP A 169 7.74 18.58 -0.06
CA ASP A 169 6.75 18.84 0.98
C ASP A 169 5.33 18.86 0.44
N GLU A 170 5.15 19.29 -0.79
CA GLU A 170 3.85 19.36 -1.45
C GLU A 170 3.88 18.66 -2.79
N ILE A 171 3.01 17.65 -2.95
CA ILE A 171 2.88 16.88 -4.17
C ILE A 171 1.41 16.84 -4.54
N LYS A 172 1.11 17.18 -5.79
CA LYS A 172 -0.26 17.16 -6.30
C LYS A 172 -0.53 15.82 -7.00
N ALA A 173 -1.52 15.10 -6.50
CA ALA A 173 -2.04 13.91 -7.16
C ALA A 173 -3.30 14.25 -7.95
N PRO A 174 -3.48 13.66 -9.14
CA PRO A 174 -4.73 13.83 -9.87
C PRO A 174 -5.89 13.18 -9.10
N VAL A 175 -7.05 13.81 -9.16
CA VAL A 175 -8.28 13.34 -8.50
C VAL A 175 -9.23 12.79 -9.54
N TYR A 176 -9.81 11.64 -9.24
CA TYR A 176 -10.84 11.02 -10.05
C TYR A 176 -12.13 10.86 -9.22
N SER A 177 -13.28 11.13 -9.82
CA SER A 177 -14.56 11.24 -9.11
C SER A 177 -15.33 9.94 -8.93
N HIS A 178 -14.85 8.83 -9.49
CA HIS A 178 -15.54 7.53 -9.43
C HIS A 178 -14.73 6.48 -8.67
N SER A 179 -15.27 5.29 -8.51
CA SER A 179 -14.73 4.20 -7.69
C SER A 179 -13.22 3.99 -7.82
N VAL A 180 -12.59 3.69 -6.69
CA VAL A 180 -11.16 3.44 -6.58
C VAL A 180 -10.84 2.04 -7.12
N TYR A 181 -10.11 1.94 -8.23
CA TYR A 181 -9.68 0.66 -8.81
C TYR A 181 -8.33 0.19 -8.27
N ASP A 182 -7.35 1.08 -8.24
CA ASP A 182 -6.03 0.81 -7.68
C ASP A 182 -5.65 1.91 -6.70
N CYS A 183 -4.94 1.52 -5.64
CA CYS A 183 -4.52 2.44 -4.60
C CYS A 183 -3.02 2.37 -4.40
N LEU A 184 -2.42 3.52 -4.14
CA LEU A 184 -1.05 3.62 -3.64
C LEU A 184 -1.05 4.09 -2.20
N LEU A 185 -0.34 3.38 -1.37
CA LEU A 185 -0.10 3.75 0.00
C LEU A 185 1.36 4.15 0.14
N TYR A 186 1.63 5.29 0.73
CA TYR A 186 3.00 5.65 1.04
C TYR A 186 3.13 6.19 2.45
N THR A 187 4.29 5.94 3.06
CA THR A 187 4.61 6.42 4.38
C THR A 187 5.85 7.30 4.30
N SER A 188 5.82 8.41 5.03
CA SER A 188 6.95 9.29 5.20
C SER A 188 7.12 9.65 6.66
N PRO A 189 8.31 10.10 7.10
CA PRO A 189 8.47 10.66 8.43
C PRO A 189 7.46 11.78 8.64
N SER A 190 6.85 11.84 9.83
CA SER A 190 5.91 12.91 10.16
C SER A 190 6.63 14.26 10.13
N PRO A 191 6.01 15.33 9.55
CA PRO A 191 6.58 16.68 9.59
C PRO A 191 6.81 17.20 11.01
N ARG A 192 6.17 16.59 12.00
CA ARG A 192 6.33 16.92 13.43
C ARG A 192 7.41 16.13 14.13
N ASP A 193 7.99 15.11 13.47
CA ASP A 193 9.20 14.51 14.00
C ASP A 193 10.25 15.63 14.04
N PRO A 194 10.76 15.99 15.24
CA PRO A 194 11.86 16.89 15.26
C PRO A 194 12.98 16.21 14.48
N LYS A 195 13.17 16.63 13.23
CA LYS A 195 14.47 16.51 12.62
C LYS A 195 15.35 17.28 13.57
N THR A 196 15.94 16.60 14.51
CA THR A 196 16.93 17.19 15.37
C THR A 196 17.98 17.82 14.49
N SER A 197 17.77 19.05 14.24
CA SER A 197 18.82 19.92 13.76
C SER A 197 19.92 19.92 14.79
#